data_1f8c8f2ce8ddfadbc3cf453a6a29584f
#
_entry.id   1f8c8f2ce8ddfadbc3cf453a6a29584f
#
_cell.length_a   1.000
_cell.length_b   1.000
_cell.length_c   1.000
_cell.angle_alpha   90.00
_cell.angle_beta   90.00
_cell.angle_gamma   90.00
#
_symmetry.space_group_name_H-M   'P 1'
#
loop_
_entity.id
_entity.type
_entity.pdbx_description
1 polymer ?
#
loop_
_entity_poly.entity_id
_entity_poly.type
_entity_poly.pdbx_seq_one_letter_code
_entity_poly.pdbx_strand_id
1 'polypeptide(L)'
;MNWSLDVILLVLLALASLGAVMATRLIYAALGLAFASVVLAVVMFRMGSPYAAVIELSVCAGLITAIFISVISLAKHETVAEIEARMKRRWKKYAPLPLAAAILAVVLATVARHPRSLPQPLAETDVRKVFWHFRQVDLLGQIIIVLVGAFGIVVLFKSWRKK
;
A
#
# COMPACT_ATOMS: atom_id res chain seq x y z
N MET A 1 -17.53 16.79 -9.25
CA MET A 1 -16.74 15.56 -9.05
C MET A 1 -16.93 14.71 -10.30
N ASN A 2 -15.87 14.49 -11.10
CA ASN A 2 -15.99 13.73 -12.36
C ASN A 2 -15.92 12.24 -12.01
N TRP A 3 -17.07 11.61 -11.84
CA TRP A 3 -17.20 10.19 -11.48
C TRP A 3 -16.38 9.27 -12.38
N SER A 4 -16.27 9.60 -13.68
CA SER A 4 -15.48 8.83 -14.63
C SER A 4 -13.98 8.83 -14.30
N LEU A 5 -13.42 9.95 -13.89
CA LEU A 5 -12.00 10.05 -13.52
C LEU A 5 -11.71 9.30 -12.21
N ASP A 6 -12.61 9.36 -11.24
CA ASP A 6 -12.42 8.66 -9.95
C ASP A 6 -12.45 7.14 -10.15
N VAL A 7 -13.36 6.64 -10.99
CA VAL A 7 -13.41 5.21 -11.36
C VAL A 7 -12.14 4.80 -12.10
N ILE A 8 -11.65 5.60 -13.06
CA ILE A 8 -10.42 5.31 -13.79
C ILE A 8 -9.22 5.23 -12.84
N LEU A 9 -9.09 6.17 -11.90
CA LEU A 9 -8.00 6.17 -10.91
C LEU A 9 -8.06 4.96 -10.00
N LEU A 10 -9.25 4.56 -9.53
CA LEU A 10 -9.41 3.37 -8.70
C LEU A 10 -9.10 2.08 -9.46
N VAL A 11 -9.51 1.98 -10.71
CA VAL A 11 -9.15 0.84 -11.58
C VAL A 11 -7.64 0.80 -11.82
N LEU A 12 -7.04 1.96 -12.10
CA LEU A 12 -5.59 2.07 -12.28
C LEU A 12 -4.83 1.66 -11.02
N LEU A 13 -5.30 2.10 -9.84
CA LEU A 13 -4.74 1.70 -8.54
C LEU A 13 -4.82 0.18 -8.33
N ALA A 14 -5.97 -0.41 -8.63
CA ALA A 14 -6.17 -1.86 -8.51
C ALA A 14 -5.24 -2.62 -9.47
N LEU A 15 -5.11 -2.19 -10.72
CA LEU A 15 -4.22 -2.81 -11.70
C LEU A 15 -2.75 -2.65 -11.32
N ALA A 16 -2.33 -1.47 -10.84
CA ALA A 16 -0.97 -1.22 -10.37
C ALA A 16 -0.61 -2.10 -9.17
N SER A 17 -1.51 -2.20 -8.19
CA SER A 17 -1.33 -3.06 -7.01
C SER A 17 -1.24 -4.54 -7.38
N LEU A 18 -2.11 -4.99 -8.28
CA LEU A 18 -2.09 -6.36 -8.77
C LEU A 18 -0.80 -6.66 -9.53
N GLY A 19 -0.36 -5.73 -10.40
CA GLY A 19 0.90 -5.83 -11.13
C GLY A 19 2.11 -5.90 -10.19
N ALA A 20 2.14 -5.10 -9.12
CA ALA A 20 3.19 -5.13 -8.11
C ALA A 20 3.28 -6.50 -7.39
N VAL A 21 2.13 -7.06 -7.00
CA VAL A 21 2.07 -8.36 -6.32
C VAL A 21 2.46 -9.51 -7.26
N MET A 22 2.07 -9.43 -8.53
CA MET A 22 2.37 -10.47 -9.52
C MET A 22 3.77 -10.35 -10.13
N ALA A 23 4.50 -9.26 -9.87
CA ALA A 23 5.83 -9.06 -10.40
C ALA A 23 6.79 -10.20 -10.00
N THR A 24 7.54 -10.68 -10.98
CA THR A 24 8.44 -11.83 -10.82
C THR A 24 9.77 -11.43 -10.18
N ARG A 25 10.29 -10.27 -10.56
CA ARG A 25 11.52 -9.71 -9.99
C ARG A 25 11.19 -8.68 -8.92
N LEU A 26 11.93 -8.71 -7.83
CA LEU A 26 11.73 -7.79 -6.70
C LEU A 26 11.79 -6.31 -7.11
N ILE A 27 12.65 -5.97 -8.07
CA ILE A 27 12.77 -4.60 -8.56
C ILE A 27 11.47 -4.13 -9.27
N TYR A 28 10.83 -4.98 -10.06
CA TYR A 28 9.54 -4.64 -10.70
C TYR A 28 8.40 -4.58 -9.68
N ALA A 29 8.45 -5.41 -8.63
CA ALA A 29 7.51 -5.31 -7.52
C ALA A 29 7.65 -3.97 -6.78
N ALA A 30 8.89 -3.53 -6.50
CA ALA A 30 9.16 -2.25 -5.86
C ALA A 30 8.71 -1.06 -6.73
N LEU A 31 8.99 -1.10 -8.03
CA LEU A 31 8.54 -0.07 -8.97
C LEU A 31 7.01 -0.06 -9.12
N GLY A 32 6.38 -1.23 -9.15
CA GLY A 32 4.92 -1.35 -9.18
C GLY A 32 4.28 -0.79 -7.91
N LEU A 33 4.89 -1.02 -6.75
CA LEU A 33 4.44 -0.45 -5.48
C LEU A 33 4.57 1.08 -5.48
N ALA A 34 5.71 1.61 -5.96
CA ALA A 34 5.91 3.05 -6.09
C ALA A 34 4.84 3.69 -7.00
N PHE A 35 4.57 3.06 -8.14
CA PHE A 35 3.55 3.53 -9.07
C PHE A 35 2.15 3.49 -8.42
N ALA A 36 1.81 2.43 -7.70
CA ALA A 36 0.55 2.34 -6.96
C ALA A 36 0.42 3.47 -5.92
N SER A 37 1.50 3.78 -5.17
CA SER A 37 1.52 4.90 -4.22
C SER A 37 1.33 6.26 -4.89
N VAL A 38 1.91 6.48 -6.07
CA VAL A 38 1.66 7.72 -6.84
C VAL A 38 0.19 7.85 -7.21
N VAL A 39 -0.42 6.78 -7.72
CA VAL A 39 -1.85 6.80 -8.07
C VAL A 39 -2.72 7.02 -6.83
N LEU A 40 -2.37 6.38 -5.70
CA LEU A 40 -3.06 6.56 -4.42
C LEU A 40 -2.96 8.02 -3.93
N ALA A 41 -1.79 8.65 -4.04
CA ALA A 41 -1.60 10.05 -3.69
C ALA A 41 -2.52 10.97 -4.54
N VAL A 42 -2.65 10.70 -5.84
CA VAL A 42 -3.58 11.44 -6.71
C VAL A 42 -5.03 11.26 -6.24
N VAL A 43 -5.43 10.05 -5.88
CA VAL A 43 -6.77 9.77 -5.32
C VAL A 43 -6.99 10.57 -4.04
N MET A 44 -6.02 10.56 -3.10
CA MET A 44 -6.10 11.32 -1.85
C MET A 44 -6.22 12.83 -2.09
N PHE A 45 -5.47 13.37 -3.06
CA PHE A 45 -5.60 14.77 -3.45
C PHE A 45 -7.02 15.10 -3.91
N ARG A 46 -7.59 14.25 -4.76
CA ARG A 46 -8.97 14.44 -5.24
C ARG A 46 -10.01 14.33 -4.13
N MET A 47 -9.74 13.51 -3.12
CA MET A 47 -10.59 13.36 -1.94
C MET A 47 -10.45 14.51 -0.93
N GLY A 48 -9.70 15.56 -1.24
CA GLY A 48 -9.52 16.71 -0.35
C GLY A 48 -8.57 16.45 0.82
N SER A 49 -7.68 15.48 0.70
CA SER A 49 -6.69 15.13 1.74
C SER A 49 -5.26 15.42 1.28
N PRO A 50 -4.88 16.68 1.03
CA PRO A 50 -3.59 17.03 0.43
C PRO A 50 -2.40 16.65 1.31
N TYR A 51 -2.51 16.78 2.62
CA TYR A 51 -1.41 16.39 3.54
C TYR A 51 -1.13 14.89 3.48
N ALA A 52 -2.17 14.06 3.47
CA ALA A 52 -2.01 12.62 3.35
C ALA A 52 -1.40 12.25 2.00
N ALA A 53 -1.81 12.88 0.92
CA ALA A 53 -1.27 12.68 -0.42
C ALA A 53 0.22 13.02 -0.52
N VAL A 54 0.65 14.14 0.08
CA VAL A 54 2.07 14.55 0.11
C VAL A 54 2.91 13.56 0.92
N ILE A 55 2.42 13.10 2.07
CA ILE A 55 3.10 12.09 2.89
C ILE A 55 3.22 10.77 2.13
N GLU A 56 2.13 10.30 1.51
CA GLU A 56 2.13 9.07 0.71
C GLU A 56 3.17 9.16 -0.43
N LEU A 57 3.17 10.26 -1.17
CA LEU A 57 4.11 10.46 -2.27
C LEU A 57 5.58 10.51 -1.79
N SER A 58 5.85 11.23 -0.71
CA SER A 58 7.20 11.44 -0.20
C SER A 58 7.76 10.17 0.48
N VAL A 59 6.96 9.51 1.30
CA VAL A 59 7.41 8.37 2.11
C VAL A 59 7.30 7.07 1.31
N CYS A 60 6.13 6.75 0.78
CA CYS A 60 5.90 5.45 0.15
C CYS A 60 6.45 5.39 -1.29
N ALA A 61 6.15 6.37 -2.13
CA ALA A 61 6.69 6.41 -3.48
C ALA A 61 8.18 6.81 -3.53
N GLY A 62 8.63 7.68 -2.61
CA GLY A 62 10.00 8.17 -2.57
C GLY A 62 10.92 7.33 -1.70
N LEU A 63 10.86 7.55 -0.37
CA LEU A 63 11.84 7.02 0.57
C LEU A 63 11.86 5.49 0.62
N ILE A 64 10.69 4.85 0.77
CA ILE A 64 10.60 3.38 0.89
C ILE A 64 11.08 2.71 -0.40
N THR A 65 10.69 3.26 -1.56
CA THR A 65 11.12 2.73 -2.85
C THR A 65 12.63 2.86 -3.04
N ALA A 66 13.24 3.99 -2.67
CA ALA A 66 14.69 4.17 -2.73
C ALA A 66 15.43 3.15 -1.85
N ILE A 67 14.93 2.90 -0.63
CA ILE A 67 15.49 1.88 0.28
C ILE A 67 15.34 0.49 -0.34
N PHE A 68 14.18 0.13 -0.89
CA PHE A 68 13.97 -1.17 -1.53
C PHE A 68 14.91 -1.38 -2.71
N ILE A 69 15.04 -0.40 -3.60
CA ILE A 69 15.94 -0.50 -4.75
C ILE A 69 17.39 -0.67 -4.28
N SER A 70 17.83 0.08 -3.26
CA SER A 70 19.16 -0.03 -2.68
C SER A 70 19.41 -1.42 -2.10
N VAL A 71 18.48 -1.97 -1.33
CA VAL A 71 18.59 -3.32 -0.75
C VAL A 71 18.57 -4.40 -1.83
N ILE A 72 17.70 -4.27 -2.84
CA ILE A 72 17.60 -5.23 -3.94
C ILE A 72 18.88 -5.22 -4.80
N SER A 73 19.49 -4.05 -5.00
CA SER A 73 20.75 -3.95 -5.76
C SER A 73 21.94 -4.62 -5.06
N LEU A 74 21.89 -4.72 -3.73
CA LEU A 74 22.89 -5.43 -2.92
C LEU A 74 22.58 -6.94 -2.79
N ALA A 75 21.38 -7.37 -3.16
CA ALA A 75 21.00 -8.77 -3.09
C ALA A 75 21.67 -9.58 -4.21
N LYS A 76 22.01 -10.83 -3.91
CA LYS A 76 22.62 -11.74 -4.86
C LYS A 76 21.73 -11.93 -6.09
N HIS A 77 22.30 -11.81 -7.29
CA HIS A 77 21.55 -12.02 -8.53
C HIS A 77 21.05 -13.47 -8.60
N GLU A 78 19.76 -13.64 -8.73
CA GLU A 78 19.16 -14.95 -8.98
C GLU A 78 19.37 -15.35 -10.45
N THR A 79 19.58 -16.63 -10.67
CA THR A 79 19.67 -17.17 -12.04
C THR A 79 18.29 -17.20 -12.70
N VAL A 80 18.28 -17.13 -14.05
CA VAL A 80 17.02 -17.16 -14.83
C VAL A 80 16.19 -18.39 -14.53
N ALA A 81 16.82 -19.55 -14.35
CA ALA A 81 16.14 -20.80 -14.02
C ALA A 81 15.44 -20.76 -12.63
N GLU A 82 16.06 -20.11 -11.63
CA GLU A 82 15.45 -19.95 -10.30
C GLU A 82 14.24 -19.00 -10.35
N ILE A 83 14.32 -17.95 -11.17
CA ILE A 83 13.22 -17.02 -11.40
C ILE A 83 12.03 -17.73 -12.04
N GLU A 84 12.27 -18.54 -13.08
CA GLU A 84 11.22 -19.31 -13.78
C GLU A 84 10.54 -20.34 -12.87
N ALA A 85 11.32 -21.10 -12.11
CA ALA A 85 10.80 -22.08 -11.16
C ALA A 85 9.95 -21.41 -10.07
N ARG A 86 10.40 -20.26 -9.57
CA ARG A 86 9.65 -19.44 -8.61
C ARG A 86 8.37 -18.90 -9.23
N MET A 87 8.40 -18.45 -10.48
CA MET A 87 7.23 -17.94 -11.20
C MET A 87 6.15 -18.99 -11.35
N LYS A 88 6.48 -20.19 -11.82
CA LYS A 88 5.55 -21.31 -12.00
C LYS A 88 4.88 -21.71 -10.69
N ARG A 89 5.66 -21.73 -9.58
CA ARG A 89 5.15 -22.02 -8.24
C ARG A 89 4.27 -20.92 -7.68
N ARG A 90 4.60 -19.63 -7.92
CA ARG A 90 3.79 -18.48 -7.51
C ARG A 90 2.47 -18.42 -8.27
N TRP A 91 2.48 -18.57 -9.58
CA TRP A 91 1.27 -18.58 -10.39
C TRP A 91 0.27 -19.62 -9.88
N LYS A 92 0.73 -20.84 -9.62
CA LYS A 92 -0.14 -21.89 -9.10
C LYS A 92 -0.71 -21.58 -7.71
N LYS A 93 0.07 -20.89 -6.84
CA LYS A 93 -0.34 -20.56 -5.47
C LYS A 93 -1.22 -19.30 -5.41
N TYR A 94 -0.94 -18.32 -6.25
CA TYR A 94 -1.58 -16.98 -6.18
C TYR A 94 -2.54 -16.71 -7.35
N ALA A 95 -2.76 -17.66 -8.24
CA ALA A 95 -3.79 -17.56 -9.30
C ALA A 95 -5.20 -17.18 -8.78
N PRO A 96 -5.66 -17.60 -7.60
CA PRO A 96 -6.96 -17.19 -7.09
C PRO A 96 -7.00 -15.76 -6.53
N LEU A 97 -5.85 -15.10 -6.31
CA LEU A 97 -5.80 -13.74 -5.74
C LEU A 97 -6.53 -12.68 -6.57
N PRO A 98 -6.33 -12.57 -7.91
CA PRO A 98 -7.07 -11.59 -8.70
C PRO A 98 -8.58 -11.84 -8.67
N LEU A 99 -9.00 -13.12 -8.62
CA LEU A 99 -10.42 -13.45 -8.48
C LEU A 99 -10.96 -13.06 -7.11
N ALA A 100 -10.21 -13.36 -6.04
CA ALA A 100 -10.58 -12.95 -4.68
C ALA A 100 -10.63 -11.42 -4.54
N ALA A 101 -9.69 -10.70 -5.14
CA ALA A 101 -9.69 -9.24 -5.17
C ALA A 101 -10.90 -8.68 -5.95
N ALA A 102 -11.26 -9.28 -7.09
CA ALA A 102 -12.44 -8.90 -7.85
C ALA A 102 -13.73 -9.15 -7.07
N ILE A 103 -13.87 -10.29 -6.42
CA ILE A 103 -15.03 -10.61 -5.56
C ILE A 103 -15.11 -9.60 -4.41
N LEU A 104 -14.01 -9.34 -3.73
CA LEU A 104 -13.96 -8.36 -2.64
C LEU A 104 -14.34 -6.95 -3.12
N ALA A 105 -13.86 -6.54 -4.30
CA ALA A 105 -14.21 -5.25 -4.88
C ALA A 105 -15.71 -5.15 -5.17
N VAL A 106 -16.33 -6.21 -5.72
CA VAL A 106 -17.78 -6.27 -5.96
C VAL A 106 -18.55 -6.21 -4.64
N VAL A 107 -18.14 -6.98 -3.62
CA VAL A 107 -18.76 -6.97 -2.30
C VAL A 107 -18.67 -5.58 -1.66
N LEU A 108 -17.50 -4.94 -1.70
CA LEU A 108 -17.32 -3.59 -1.18
C LEU A 108 -18.18 -2.57 -1.96
N ALA A 109 -18.26 -2.70 -3.28
CA ALA A 109 -19.08 -1.82 -4.11
C ALA A 109 -20.58 -1.98 -3.81
N THR A 110 -21.04 -3.19 -3.53
CA THR A 110 -22.45 -3.43 -3.15
C THR A 110 -22.76 -2.90 -1.75
N VAL A 111 -21.85 -3.08 -0.81
CA VAL A 111 -21.97 -2.54 0.55
C VAL A 111 -21.92 -1.00 0.54
N ALA A 112 -21.04 -0.42 -0.28
CA ALA A 112 -20.91 1.04 -0.43
C ALA A 112 -22.12 1.70 -1.11
N ARG A 113 -22.93 0.94 -1.86
CA ARG A 113 -24.18 1.44 -2.45
C ARG A 113 -25.28 1.72 -1.43
N HIS A 114 -25.20 1.15 -0.23
CA HIS A 114 -26.11 1.53 0.84
C HIS A 114 -25.69 2.90 1.37
N PRO A 115 -26.59 3.91 1.30
CA PRO A 115 -26.29 5.26 1.80
C PRO A 115 -26.15 5.18 3.33
N ARG A 116 -24.96 4.84 3.80
CA ARG A 116 -24.57 5.17 5.15
C ARG A 116 -24.40 6.67 5.17
N SER A 117 -25.13 7.34 6.05
CA SER A 117 -24.82 8.72 6.38
C SER A 117 -23.34 8.76 6.82
N LEU A 118 -22.46 9.15 5.89
CA LEU A 118 -21.07 9.41 6.25
C LEU A 118 -21.09 10.44 7.38
N PRO A 119 -20.29 10.26 8.44
CA PRO A 119 -20.16 11.27 9.47
C PRO A 119 -19.88 12.61 8.77
N GLN A 120 -20.64 13.63 9.15
CA GLN A 120 -20.44 14.99 8.63
C GLN A 120 -18.95 15.33 8.77
N PRO A 121 -18.32 15.96 7.77
CA PRO A 121 -16.96 16.42 7.91
C PRO A 121 -16.86 17.28 9.17
N LEU A 122 -15.88 16.99 10.03
CA LEU A 122 -15.62 17.80 11.20
C LEU A 122 -15.43 19.25 10.75
N ALA A 123 -16.25 20.14 11.27
CA ALA A 123 -16.14 21.59 10.99
C ALA A 123 -14.84 22.20 11.52
N GLU A 124 -14.10 21.44 12.33
CA GLU A 124 -12.82 21.87 12.89
C GLU A 124 -11.73 21.77 11.83
N THR A 125 -11.16 22.90 11.46
CA THR A 125 -10.09 23.05 10.47
C THR A 125 -8.68 22.96 11.07
N ASP A 126 -8.55 23.00 12.39
CA ASP A 126 -7.28 22.87 13.09
C ASP A 126 -6.88 21.39 13.15
N VAL A 127 -5.97 20.98 12.25
CA VAL A 127 -5.42 19.63 12.16
C VAL A 127 -4.89 19.13 13.50
N ARG A 128 -4.30 20.03 14.32
CA ARG A 128 -3.73 19.71 15.60
C ARG A 128 -4.81 19.29 16.61
N LYS A 129 -5.93 20.02 16.66
CA LYS A 129 -7.08 19.66 17.51
C LYS A 129 -7.74 18.36 17.05
N VAL A 130 -7.90 18.18 15.75
CA VAL A 130 -8.45 16.93 15.20
C VAL A 130 -7.58 15.74 15.59
N PHE A 131 -6.27 15.83 15.45
CA PHE A 131 -5.34 14.77 15.79
C PHE A 131 -5.38 14.40 17.28
N TRP A 132 -5.29 15.40 18.16
CA TRP A 132 -5.14 15.17 19.60
C TRP A 132 -6.44 14.92 20.36
N HIS A 133 -7.60 15.38 19.85
CA HIS A 133 -8.88 15.25 20.54
C HIS A 133 -9.83 14.27 19.89
N PHE A 134 -9.88 14.24 18.55
CA PHE A 134 -10.86 13.41 17.82
C PHE A 134 -10.28 12.09 17.31
N ARG A 135 -8.94 12.00 17.16
CA ARG A 135 -8.26 10.83 16.59
C ARG A 135 -7.26 10.17 17.54
N GLN A 136 -7.50 10.23 18.83
CA GLN A 136 -6.63 9.63 19.85
C GLN A 136 -6.40 8.13 19.64
N VAL A 137 -7.46 7.40 19.27
CA VAL A 137 -7.39 5.94 19.03
C VAL A 137 -6.51 5.64 17.81
N ASP A 138 -6.61 6.46 16.75
CA ASP A 138 -5.76 6.33 15.56
C ASP A 138 -4.28 6.61 15.92
N LEU A 139 -4.00 7.59 16.77
CA LEU A 139 -2.65 7.88 17.27
C LEU A 139 -2.07 6.71 18.07
N LEU A 140 -2.85 6.12 18.97
CA LEU A 140 -2.43 4.93 19.71
C LEU A 140 -2.14 3.77 18.76
N GLY A 141 -2.97 3.56 17.76
CA GLY A 141 -2.76 2.57 16.71
C GLY A 141 -1.43 2.79 15.96
N GLN A 142 -1.12 4.04 15.59
CA GLN A 142 0.13 4.41 14.94
C GLN A 142 1.36 4.11 15.82
N ILE A 143 1.30 4.45 17.12
CA ILE A 143 2.38 4.14 18.07
C ILE A 143 2.60 2.63 18.16
N ILE A 144 1.53 1.84 18.25
CA ILE A 144 1.61 0.39 18.30
C ILE A 144 2.26 -0.17 17.03
N ILE A 145 1.85 0.30 15.84
CA ILE A 145 2.42 -0.14 14.57
C ILE A 145 3.92 0.14 14.49
N VAL A 146 4.35 1.35 14.90
CA VAL A 146 5.78 1.73 14.93
C VAL A 146 6.56 0.84 15.89
N LEU A 147 6.04 0.59 17.09
CA LEU A 147 6.68 -0.30 18.07
C LEU A 147 6.78 -1.74 17.56
N VAL A 148 5.70 -2.29 16.99
CA VAL A 148 5.71 -3.64 16.40
C VAL A 148 6.72 -3.74 15.27
N GLY A 149 6.81 -2.73 14.42
CA GLY A 149 7.81 -2.64 13.36
C GLY A 149 9.24 -2.63 13.90
N ALA A 150 9.51 -1.82 14.91
CA ALA A 150 10.81 -1.75 15.56
C ALA A 150 11.19 -3.09 16.21
N PHE A 151 10.27 -3.72 16.96
CA PHE A 151 10.49 -5.05 17.53
C PHE A 151 10.71 -6.11 16.45
N GLY A 152 9.98 -6.08 15.35
CA GLY A 152 10.16 -6.97 14.22
C GLY A 152 11.59 -6.91 13.65
N ILE A 153 12.13 -5.70 13.51
CA ILE A 153 13.52 -5.48 13.06
C ILE A 153 14.51 -6.08 14.06
N VAL A 154 14.34 -5.79 15.36
CA VAL A 154 15.22 -6.32 16.41
C VAL A 154 15.23 -7.85 16.43
N VAL A 155 14.06 -8.47 16.32
CA VAL A 155 13.93 -9.94 16.28
C VAL A 155 14.63 -10.51 15.05
N LEU A 156 14.49 -9.87 13.90
CA LEU A 156 15.12 -10.29 12.66
C LEU A 156 16.66 -10.29 12.79
N PHE A 157 17.24 -9.21 13.26
CA PHE A 157 18.69 -9.10 13.46
C PHE A 157 19.22 -10.04 14.56
N LYS A 158 18.46 -10.27 15.63
CA LYS A 158 18.83 -11.24 16.66
C LYS A 158 18.87 -12.67 16.13
N SER A 159 17.94 -13.01 15.24
CA SER A 159 17.91 -14.33 14.58
C SER A 159 19.13 -14.56 13.69
N TRP A 160 19.58 -13.53 12.99
CA TRP A 160 20.78 -13.61 12.14
C TRP A 160 22.08 -13.81 12.90
N ARG A 161 22.20 -13.27 14.10
CA ARG A 161 23.40 -13.40 14.95
C ARG A 161 23.57 -14.80 15.54
N LYS A 162 22.56 -15.67 15.51
CA LYS A 162 22.61 -17.05 16.05
C LYS A 162 22.93 -18.12 15.01
N LYS A 163 23.12 -17.75 13.73
CA LYS A 163 23.63 -18.62 12.66
C LYS A 163 25.07 -18.27 12.35
#